data_788d2fdc2e9fc49748c063331eeab1fa
#
_entry.id   788d2fdc2e9fc49748c063331eeab1fa
#
_cell.length_a   1.000
_cell.length_b   1.000
_cell.length_c   1.000
_cell.angle_alpha   90.00
_cell.angle_beta   90.00
_cell.angle_gamma   90.00
#
_symmetry.space_group_name_H-M   'P 1'
#
loop_
_entity.id
_entity.type
_entity.pdbx_description
1 polymer ?
#
loop_
_entity_poly.entity_id
_entity_poly.type
_entity_poly.pdbx_seq_one_letter_code
_entity_poly.pdbx_strand_id
1 'polypeptide(L)'
;MQLYLKLALGNVRRSARDYSVYFATLGFAACLLYSFVASTDYLVALGLSTEQMGVLGSAGDILQAFSVFTVLVFLFLVRYANRFLLRRRKREFALYELMGMGRGATAFVLIAETALVGACALALGIALGGALSPAFGAIAAFVFNVSWRPVFAFSAGSAFWTAGCFSVIFALNALDGARNMTKRPLIELFFADRTPEVIRLGGRLARAGQVALAAVLLAVVWGACLFQPIYFIAFIMPMGFAACVATALVARLGASWWADRARARAEAYWSGLRAFTVRQVEARVSSSSMALACVCVLIAAAVCMMVAGFAFSVGLRTPEMLSNGMSASLAPIGYIGIFYGSVFLLSAVAVLSLQQLSGAADARRACGTLAQLGCDRIDMRSSVRAQVRLYFCAPLAGAFIHDLFGLVLVAFLSFALGVQGFFAIVAGVLGFTVMLMAVYALITARAVERVVLPRV
;
A
#
# COMPACT_ATOMS: atom_id res chain seq x y z
N MET A 1 -12.00 -22.40 27.05
CA MET A 1 -11.10 -22.14 25.92
C MET A 1 -11.60 -22.84 24.64
N GLN A 2 -11.92 -24.12 24.65
CA GLN A 2 -12.42 -24.84 23.47
C GLN A 2 -13.72 -24.26 22.88
N LEU A 3 -14.65 -23.78 23.70
CA LEU A 3 -15.89 -23.14 23.27
C LEU A 3 -15.65 -21.87 22.46
N TYR A 4 -14.72 -21.02 22.91
CA TYR A 4 -14.37 -19.76 22.21
C TYR A 4 -13.68 -20.02 20.87
N LEU A 5 -12.84 -21.04 20.77
CA LEU A 5 -12.24 -21.48 19.52
C LEU A 5 -13.29 -22.02 18.52
N LYS A 6 -14.25 -22.84 18.99
CA LYS A 6 -15.37 -23.28 18.15
C LYS A 6 -16.24 -22.11 17.67
N LEU A 7 -16.46 -21.13 18.54
CA LEU A 7 -17.19 -19.91 18.20
C LEU A 7 -16.44 -19.10 17.13
N ALA A 8 -15.12 -18.92 17.29
CA ALA A 8 -14.28 -18.22 16.33
C ALA A 8 -14.30 -18.89 14.95
N LEU A 9 -14.16 -20.21 14.90
CA LEU A 9 -14.25 -20.98 13.66
C LEU A 9 -15.61 -20.87 12.98
N GLY A 10 -16.70 -20.95 13.76
CA GLY A 10 -18.06 -20.78 13.28
C GLY A 10 -18.31 -19.38 12.71
N ASN A 11 -17.77 -18.35 13.37
CA ASN A 11 -17.90 -16.97 12.93
C ASN A 11 -17.16 -16.72 11.60
N VAL A 12 -15.92 -17.20 11.46
CA VAL A 12 -15.15 -17.08 10.21
C VAL A 12 -15.92 -17.74 9.07
N ARG A 13 -16.51 -18.92 9.29
CA ARG A 13 -17.26 -19.64 8.25
C ARG A 13 -18.58 -18.93 7.88
N ARG A 14 -19.28 -18.35 8.85
CA ARG A 14 -20.55 -17.62 8.60
C ARG A 14 -20.32 -16.26 7.96
N SER A 15 -19.28 -15.54 8.33
CA SER A 15 -18.94 -14.20 7.83
C SER A 15 -17.86 -14.22 6.77
N ALA A 16 -17.70 -15.30 5.99
CA ALA A 16 -16.66 -15.49 4.99
C ALA A 16 -16.53 -14.31 4.02
N ARG A 17 -17.65 -13.64 3.69
CA ARG A 17 -17.65 -12.45 2.81
C ARG A 17 -16.94 -11.24 3.43
N ASP A 18 -17.04 -11.03 4.74
CA ASP A 18 -16.40 -9.92 5.43
C ASP A 18 -14.91 -10.20 5.66
N TYR A 19 -14.58 -11.48 5.88
CA TYR A 19 -13.19 -11.92 5.99
C TYR A 19 -12.49 -12.03 4.64
N SER A 20 -13.18 -12.17 3.51
CA SER A 20 -12.55 -12.37 2.19
C SER A 20 -11.62 -11.23 1.80
N VAL A 21 -12.01 -9.98 2.05
CA VAL A 21 -11.18 -8.79 1.77
C VAL A 21 -9.95 -8.79 2.67
N TYR A 22 -10.13 -9.08 3.95
CA TYR A 22 -9.04 -9.19 4.92
C TYR A 22 -8.07 -10.32 4.55
N PHE A 23 -8.58 -11.52 4.25
CA PHE A 23 -7.81 -12.67 3.81
C PHE A 23 -7.01 -12.39 2.53
N ALA A 24 -7.65 -11.80 1.51
CA ALA A 24 -6.99 -11.43 0.27
C ALA A 24 -5.85 -10.41 0.49
N THR A 25 -6.09 -9.41 1.35
CA THR A 25 -5.07 -8.41 1.71
C THR A 25 -3.86 -9.05 2.38
N LEU A 26 -4.10 -9.93 3.34
CA LEU A 26 -3.03 -10.63 4.07
C LEU A 26 -2.27 -11.60 3.16
N GLY A 27 -3.00 -12.39 2.37
CA GLY A 27 -2.40 -13.37 1.44
C GLY A 27 -1.54 -12.66 0.39
N PHE A 28 -2.02 -11.53 -0.14
CA PHE A 28 -1.26 -10.72 -1.08
C PHE A 28 0.00 -10.11 -0.42
N ALA A 29 -0.12 -9.55 0.78
CA ALA A 29 1.01 -9.00 1.52
C ALA A 29 2.04 -10.09 1.85
N ALA A 30 1.60 -11.28 2.26
CA ALA A 30 2.47 -12.42 2.54
C ALA A 30 3.17 -12.92 1.27
N CYS A 31 2.45 -13.00 0.15
CA CYS A 31 3.00 -13.36 -1.15
C CYS A 31 4.12 -12.42 -1.58
N LEU A 32 3.87 -11.11 -1.52
CA LEU A 32 4.87 -10.11 -1.90
C LEU A 32 6.05 -10.08 -0.94
N LEU A 33 5.82 -10.19 0.37
CA LEU A 33 6.92 -10.22 1.35
C LEU A 33 7.79 -11.46 1.18
N TYR A 34 7.18 -12.63 0.98
CA TYR A 34 7.93 -13.85 0.69
C TYR A 34 8.73 -13.71 -0.60
N SER A 35 8.11 -13.24 -1.69
CA SER A 35 8.79 -13.03 -2.96
C SER A 35 9.96 -12.04 -2.85
N PHE A 36 9.79 -11.02 -1.99
CA PHE A 36 10.82 -10.04 -1.70
C PHE A 36 12.01 -10.67 -0.96
N VAL A 37 11.75 -11.42 0.12
CA VAL A 37 12.81 -12.05 0.90
C VAL A 37 13.50 -13.17 0.12
N ALA A 38 12.75 -13.93 -0.69
CA ALA A 38 13.26 -15.03 -1.51
C ALA A 38 13.97 -14.55 -2.80
N SER A 39 14.03 -13.24 -3.07
CA SER A 39 14.60 -12.71 -4.32
C SER A 39 16.08 -13.08 -4.52
N THR A 40 16.85 -13.13 -3.45
CA THR A 40 18.25 -13.56 -3.48
C THR A 40 18.41 -15.05 -3.82
N ASP A 41 17.50 -15.88 -3.29
CA ASP A 41 17.52 -17.33 -3.54
C ASP A 41 17.16 -17.64 -5.01
N TYR A 42 16.33 -16.80 -5.65
CA TYR A 42 16.05 -16.90 -7.09
C TYR A 42 17.29 -16.63 -7.95
N LEU A 43 18.12 -15.68 -7.54
CA LEU A 43 19.39 -15.38 -8.21
C LEU A 43 20.38 -16.53 -8.10
N VAL A 44 20.49 -17.14 -6.92
CA VAL A 44 21.31 -18.34 -6.71
C VAL A 44 20.83 -19.49 -7.59
N ALA A 45 19.52 -19.69 -7.69
CA ALA A 45 18.95 -20.75 -8.51
C ALA A 45 19.19 -20.60 -10.02
N LEU A 46 19.45 -19.37 -10.49
CA LEU A 46 19.81 -19.08 -11.89
C LEU A 46 21.29 -19.33 -12.22
N GLY A 47 22.13 -19.66 -11.24
CA GLY A 47 23.54 -20.02 -11.45
C GLY A 47 24.41 -18.82 -11.82
N LEU A 48 24.25 -17.68 -11.15
CA LEU A 48 25.06 -16.50 -11.33
C LEU A 48 26.55 -16.74 -10.97
N SER A 49 27.45 -16.02 -11.63
CA SER A 49 28.89 -16.12 -11.37
C SER A 49 29.25 -15.65 -9.95
N THR A 50 30.36 -16.16 -9.42
CA THR A 50 30.84 -15.82 -8.07
C THR A 50 31.11 -14.30 -7.92
N GLU A 51 31.54 -13.64 -8.99
CA GLU A 51 31.77 -12.19 -9.02
C GLU A 51 30.44 -11.40 -8.90
N GLN A 52 29.42 -11.82 -9.63
CA GLN A 52 28.08 -11.21 -9.56
C GLN A 52 27.43 -11.40 -8.17
N MET A 53 27.67 -12.57 -7.55
CA MET A 53 27.24 -12.84 -6.18
C MET A 53 28.02 -11.99 -5.16
N GLY A 54 29.28 -11.71 -5.38
CA GLY A 54 30.09 -10.82 -4.53
C GLY A 54 29.57 -9.38 -4.53
N VAL A 55 29.20 -8.85 -5.70
CA VAL A 55 28.57 -7.52 -5.82
C VAL A 55 27.20 -7.48 -5.16
N LEU A 56 26.41 -8.55 -5.26
CA LEU A 56 25.14 -8.67 -4.58
C LEU A 56 25.32 -8.68 -3.04
N GLY A 57 26.37 -9.34 -2.55
CA GLY A 57 26.74 -9.35 -1.12
C GLY A 57 27.13 -7.96 -0.60
N SER A 58 27.87 -7.17 -1.38
CA SER A 58 28.22 -5.79 -1.02
C SER A 58 27.02 -4.82 -1.03
N ALA A 59 25.98 -5.13 -1.80
CA ALA A 59 24.70 -4.42 -1.76
C ALA A 59 23.77 -4.88 -0.61
N GLY A 60 24.21 -5.82 0.22
CA GLY A 60 23.39 -6.45 1.27
C GLY A 60 22.80 -5.47 2.28
N ASP A 61 23.53 -4.43 2.68
CA ASP A 61 23.06 -3.41 3.61
C ASP A 61 21.89 -2.60 3.01
N ILE A 62 21.97 -2.28 1.73
CA ILE A 62 20.89 -1.57 1.01
C ILE A 62 19.66 -2.49 0.90
N LEU A 63 19.87 -3.75 0.56
CA LEU A 63 18.80 -4.78 0.52
C LEU A 63 18.12 -4.93 1.88
N GLN A 64 18.89 -4.98 2.96
CA GLN A 64 18.37 -5.09 4.31
C GLN A 64 17.54 -3.86 4.70
N ALA A 65 18.00 -2.65 4.36
CA ALA A 65 17.25 -1.43 4.58
C ALA A 65 15.90 -1.44 3.84
N PHE A 66 15.87 -1.85 2.57
CA PHE A 66 14.62 -1.98 1.81
C PHE A 66 13.70 -3.09 2.34
N SER A 67 14.27 -4.19 2.87
CA SER A 67 13.49 -5.24 3.51
C SER A 67 12.73 -4.70 4.73
N VAL A 68 13.38 -3.96 5.60
CA VAL A 68 12.74 -3.33 6.78
C VAL A 68 11.67 -2.33 6.36
N PHE A 69 11.92 -1.51 5.33
CA PHE A 69 10.91 -0.59 4.78
C PHE A 69 9.68 -1.35 4.26
N THR A 70 9.89 -2.44 3.55
CA THR A 70 8.81 -3.29 3.03
C THR A 70 7.97 -3.89 4.16
N VAL A 71 8.60 -4.38 5.22
CA VAL A 71 7.89 -4.89 6.43
C VAL A 71 7.06 -3.80 7.09
N LEU A 72 7.58 -2.57 7.19
CA LEU A 72 6.84 -1.42 7.71
C LEU A 72 5.60 -1.10 6.86
N VAL A 73 5.74 -1.10 5.54
CA VAL A 73 4.62 -0.89 4.62
C VAL A 73 3.54 -1.95 4.82
N PHE A 74 3.94 -3.22 4.92
CA PHE A 74 2.99 -4.31 5.16
C PHE A 74 2.37 -4.24 6.56
N LEU A 75 3.11 -3.79 7.58
CA LEU A 75 2.53 -3.49 8.89
C LEU A 75 1.37 -2.48 8.80
N PHE A 76 1.56 -1.38 8.06
CA PHE A 76 0.49 -0.40 7.85
C PHE A 76 -0.68 -0.98 7.06
N LEU A 77 -0.42 -1.78 6.03
CA LEU A 77 -1.46 -2.44 5.23
C LEU A 77 -2.29 -3.41 6.07
N VAL A 78 -1.65 -4.29 6.82
CA VAL A 78 -2.31 -5.26 7.69
C VAL A 78 -3.09 -4.54 8.81
N ARG A 79 -2.50 -3.49 9.41
CA ARG A 79 -3.18 -2.65 10.39
C ARG A 79 -4.43 -1.98 9.83
N TYR A 80 -4.36 -1.49 8.60
CA TYR A 80 -5.53 -0.93 7.92
C TYR A 80 -6.62 -1.98 7.70
N ALA A 81 -6.25 -3.15 7.18
CA ALA A 81 -7.18 -4.26 6.94
C ALA A 81 -7.81 -4.77 8.25
N ASN A 82 -7.03 -4.86 9.33
CA ASN A 82 -7.52 -5.25 10.65
C ASN A 82 -8.51 -4.22 11.23
N ARG A 83 -8.20 -2.92 11.14
CA ARG A 83 -9.12 -1.85 11.56
C ARG A 83 -10.45 -1.89 10.79
N PHE A 84 -10.38 -2.20 9.50
CA PHE A 84 -11.58 -2.35 8.69
C PHE A 84 -12.44 -3.52 9.17
N LEU A 85 -11.84 -4.70 9.39
CA LEU A 85 -12.53 -5.87 9.91
C LEU A 85 -13.18 -5.58 11.28
N LEU A 86 -12.41 -4.95 12.19
CA LEU A 86 -12.90 -4.54 13.51
C LEU A 86 -14.12 -3.61 13.43
N ARG A 87 -14.10 -2.61 12.54
CA ARG A 87 -15.24 -1.70 12.38
C ARG A 87 -16.53 -2.42 12.00
N ARG A 88 -16.45 -3.39 11.09
CA ARG A 88 -17.63 -4.17 10.65
C ARG A 88 -18.18 -5.06 11.72
N ARG A 89 -17.33 -5.57 12.62
CA ARG A 89 -17.73 -6.53 13.64
C ARG A 89 -18.01 -5.93 15.02
N LYS A 90 -17.79 -4.63 15.20
CA LYS A 90 -18.06 -3.94 16.49
C LYS A 90 -19.44 -4.24 17.06
N ARG A 91 -20.46 -4.26 16.22
CA ARG A 91 -21.85 -4.54 16.63
C ARG A 91 -22.03 -5.98 17.11
N GLU A 92 -21.37 -6.96 16.48
CA GLU A 92 -21.43 -8.35 16.93
C GLU A 92 -20.77 -8.52 18.30
N PHE A 93 -19.62 -7.87 18.51
CA PHE A 93 -18.93 -7.89 19.79
C PHE A 93 -19.72 -7.20 20.89
N ALA A 94 -20.40 -6.10 20.58
CA ALA A 94 -21.31 -5.45 21.51
C ALA A 94 -22.46 -6.37 21.92
N LEU A 95 -23.00 -7.18 20.99
CA LEU A 95 -24.02 -8.18 21.28
C LEU A 95 -23.48 -9.29 22.20
N TYR A 96 -22.25 -9.77 22.03
CA TYR A 96 -21.64 -10.75 22.92
C TYR A 96 -21.49 -10.22 24.35
N GLU A 97 -21.06 -8.97 24.50
CA GLU A 97 -20.98 -8.34 25.81
C GLU A 97 -22.37 -8.14 26.46
N LEU A 98 -23.40 -7.81 25.69
CA LEU A 98 -24.79 -7.74 26.18
C LEU A 98 -25.34 -9.10 26.65
N MET A 99 -24.91 -10.19 25.99
CA MET A 99 -25.26 -11.55 26.40
C MET A 99 -24.47 -12.03 27.62
N GLY A 100 -23.65 -11.16 28.23
CA GLY A 100 -22.89 -11.47 29.46
C GLY A 100 -21.46 -11.98 29.19
N MET A 101 -20.97 -11.98 27.94
CA MET A 101 -19.59 -12.33 27.67
C MET A 101 -18.65 -11.23 28.17
N GLY A 102 -17.66 -11.57 29.00
CA GLY A 102 -16.70 -10.61 29.50
C GLY A 102 -15.81 -10.05 28.37
N ARG A 103 -15.36 -8.79 28.51
CA ARG A 103 -14.53 -8.08 27.53
C ARG A 103 -13.26 -8.85 27.13
N GLY A 104 -12.62 -9.53 28.09
CA GLY A 104 -11.46 -10.38 27.81
C GLY A 104 -11.78 -11.59 26.93
N ALA A 105 -12.93 -12.22 27.13
CA ALA A 105 -13.38 -13.34 26.30
C ALA A 105 -13.73 -12.88 24.87
N THR A 106 -14.37 -11.72 24.72
CA THR A 106 -14.66 -11.11 23.41
C THR A 106 -13.38 -10.76 22.67
N ALA A 107 -12.39 -10.16 23.36
CA ALA A 107 -11.08 -9.88 22.78
C ALA A 107 -10.34 -11.17 22.37
N PHE A 108 -10.42 -12.24 23.17
CA PHE A 108 -9.81 -13.54 22.81
C PHE A 108 -10.44 -14.14 21.56
N VAL A 109 -11.78 -14.10 21.43
CA VAL A 109 -12.46 -14.59 20.21
C VAL A 109 -11.98 -13.82 18.98
N LEU A 110 -11.87 -12.50 19.08
CA LEU A 110 -11.37 -11.66 18.00
C LEU A 110 -9.93 -12.04 17.60
N ILE A 111 -9.04 -12.20 18.59
CA ILE A 111 -7.63 -12.58 18.34
C ILE A 111 -7.58 -13.97 17.69
N ALA A 112 -8.38 -14.92 18.16
CA ALA A 112 -8.43 -16.28 17.60
C ALA A 112 -8.93 -16.27 16.13
N GLU A 113 -9.97 -15.48 15.81
CA GLU A 113 -10.49 -15.33 14.45
C GLU A 113 -9.44 -14.71 13.51
N THR A 114 -8.83 -13.61 13.91
CA THR A 114 -7.82 -12.92 13.10
C THR A 114 -6.56 -13.76 12.93
N ALA A 115 -6.13 -14.51 13.95
CA ALA A 115 -5.00 -15.42 13.88
C ALA A 115 -5.27 -16.59 12.94
N LEU A 116 -6.47 -17.19 12.98
CA LEU A 116 -6.85 -18.30 12.09
C LEU A 116 -6.84 -17.85 10.63
N VAL A 117 -7.53 -16.75 10.33
CA VAL A 117 -7.57 -16.20 8.97
C VAL A 117 -6.17 -15.77 8.51
N GLY A 118 -5.39 -15.19 9.42
CA GLY A 118 -4.02 -14.77 9.17
C GLY A 118 -3.08 -15.93 8.85
N ALA A 119 -3.15 -17.04 9.61
CA ALA A 119 -2.35 -18.23 9.35
C ALA A 119 -2.68 -18.88 7.99
N CYS A 120 -3.97 -18.99 7.65
CA CYS A 120 -4.38 -19.46 6.33
C CYS A 120 -3.93 -18.54 5.20
N ALA A 121 -4.03 -17.24 5.39
CA ALA A 121 -3.60 -16.24 4.40
C ALA A 121 -2.06 -16.25 4.23
N LEU A 122 -1.31 -16.42 5.31
CA LEU A 122 0.15 -16.54 5.29
C LEU A 122 0.59 -17.78 4.53
N ALA A 123 -0.01 -18.94 4.84
CA ALA A 123 0.32 -20.20 4.15
C ALA A 123 0.03 -20.12 2.64
N LEU A 124 -1.15 -19.58 2.26
CA LEU A 124 -1.50 -19.37 0.86
C LEU A 124 -0.57 -18.34 0.20
N GLY A 125 -0.24 -17.26 0.90
CA GLY A 125 0.64 -16.21 0.38
C GLY A 125 2.05 -16.73 0.10
N ILE A 126 2.64 -17.51 1.01
CA ILE A 126 3.94 -18.15 0.80
C ILE A 126 3.88 -19.14 -0.38
N ALA A 127 2.82 -19.96 -0.47
CA ALA A 127 2.65 -20.89 -1.58
C ALA A 127 2.53 -20.17 -2.93
N LEU A 128 1.75 -19.09 -3.00
CA LEU A 128 1.61 -18.27 -4.20
C LEU A 128 2.92 -17.55 -4.56
N GLY A 129 3.67 -17.04 -3.57
CA GLY A 129 4.96 -16.40 -3.79
C GLY A 129 5.99 -17.38 -4.36
N GLY A 130 6.03 -18.63 -3.85
CA GLY A 130 6.84 -19.70 -4.42
C GLY A 130 6.40 -20.07 -5.85
N ALA A 131 5.09 -20.12 -6.12
CA ALA A 131 4.56 -20.40 -7.45
C ALA A 131 4.88 -19.27 -8.47
N LEU A 132 5.03 -18.01 -8.01
CA LEU A 132 5.41 -16.88 -8.84
C LEU A 132 6.93 -16.74 -9.05
N SER A 133 7.75 -17.60 -8.41
CA SER A 133 9.22 -17.54 -8.53
C SER A 133 9.74 -17.56 -9.98
N PRO A 134 9.15 -18.33 -10.95
CA PRO A 134 9.60 -18.26 -12.33
C PRO A 134 9.40 -16.89 -12.99
N ALA A 135 8.34 -16.16 -12.63
CA ALA A 135 8.10 -14.82 -13.13
C ALA A 135 9.16 -13.82 -12.63
N PHE A 136 9.55 -13.92 -11.36
CA PHE A 136 10.65 -13.13 -10.80
C PHE A 136 12.00 -13.53 -11.38
N GLY A 137 12.22 -14.83 -11.64
CA GLY A 137 13.37 -15.34 -12.37
C GLY A 137 13.48 -14.79 -13.79
N ALA A 138 12.35 -14.48 -14.46
CA ALA A 138 12.36 -13.84 -15.77
C ALA A 138 12.92 -12.41 -15.72
N ILE A 139 12.63 -11.64 -14.66
CA ILE A 139 13.22 -10.31 -14.44
C ILE A 139 14.74 -10.44 -14.27
N ALA A 140 15.19 -11.40 -13.49
CA ALA A 140 16.62 -11.67 -13.29
C ALA A 140 17.30 -12.05 -14.62
N ALA A 141 16.72 -12.98 -15.37
CA ALA A 141 17.25 -13.42 -16.67
C ALA A 141 17.37 -12.24 -17.65
N PHE A 142 16.39 -11.34 -17.69
CA PHE A 142 16.43 -10.13 -18.50
C PHE A 142 17.58 -9.20 -18.08
N VAL A 143 17.76 -8.95 -16.79
CA VAL A 143 18.78 -8.03 -16.27
C VAL A 143 20.18 -8.58 -16.46
N PHE A 144 20.40 -9.84 -16.12
CA PHE A 144 21.72 -10.50 -16.22
C PHE A 144 22.04 -11.03 -17.62
N ASN A 145 21.13 -10.83 -18.57
CA ASN A 145 21.25 -11.31 -19.95
C ASN A 145 21.54 -12.83 -20.06
N VAL A 146 20.88 -13.60 -19.20
CA VAL A 146 20.99 -15.07 -19.13
C VAL A 146 19.73 -15.69 -19.74
N SER A 147 19.86 -16.88 -20.32
CA SER A 147 18.69 -17.62 -20.84
C SER A 147 17.72 -17.92 -19.73
N TRP A 148 16.47 -17.45 -19.88
CA TRP A 148 15.43 -17.73 -18.89
C TRP A 148 15.05 -19.22 -18.88
N ARG A 149 15.01 -19.78 -17.69
CA ARG A 149 14.48 -21.13 -17.44
C ARG A 149 13.42 -21.03 -16.35
N PRO A 150 12.24 -21.68 -16.50
CA PRO A 150 11.21 -21.68 -15.47
C PRO A 150 11.66 -22.57 -14.30
N VAL A 151 12.38 -22.01 -13.34
CA VAL A 151 12.81 -22.68 -12.12
C VAL A 151 11.86 -22.29 -11.00
N PHE A 152 11.21 -23.32 -10.39
CA PHE A 152 10.44 -23.12 -9.17
C PHE A 152 11.39 -23.20 -7.97
N ALA A 153 11.75 -22.04 -7.43
CA ALA A 153 12.60 -21.96 -6.25
C ALA A 153 11.73 -21.71 -5.01
N PHE A 154 11.75 -22.66 -4.09
CA PHE A 154 11.15 -22.50 -2.76
C PHE A 154 12.25 -22.46 -1.71
N SER A 155 12.30 -21.36 -0.97
CA SER A 155 13.25 -21.18 0.13
C SER A 155 12.54 -21.35 1.47
N ALA A 156 12.91 -22.38 2.21
CA ALA A 156 12.41 -22.60 3.57
C ALA A 156 12.87 -21.47 4.51
N GLY A 157 14.11 -20.96 4.35
CA GLY A 157 14.64 -19.86 5.16
C GLY A 157 13.81 -18.60 4.98
N SER A 158 13.53 -18.21 3.72
CA SER A 158 12.70 -17.07 3.37
C SER A 158 11.25 -17.24 3.86
N ALA A 159 10.71 -18.46 3.85
CA ALA A 159 9.38 -18.76 4.39
C ALA A 159 9.34 -18.55 5.92
N PHE A 160 10.35 -19.06 6.65
CA PHE A 160 10.47 -18.85 8.11
C PHE A 160 10.63 -17.37 8.46
N TRP A 161 11.47 -16.62 7.73
CA TRP A 161 11.64 -15.19 7.94
C TRP A 161 10.33 -14.42 7.72
N THR A 162 9.62 -14.71 6.62
CA THR A 162 8.31 -14.14 6.31
C THR A 162 7.30 -14.46 7.39
N ALA A 163 7.24 -15.71 7.86
CA ALA A 163 6.35 -16.12 8.95
C ALA A 163 6.68 -15.39 10.25
N GLY A 164 7.96 -15.19 10.56
CA GLY A 164 8.43 -14.43 11.70
C GLY A 164 7.97 -12.97 11.67
N CYS A 165 8.19 -12.28 10.54
CA CYS A 165 7.74 -10.91 10.33
C CYS A 165 6.22 -10.78 10.47
N PHE A 166 5.46 -11.69 9.85
CA PHE A 166 4.00 -11.70 9.98
C PHE A 166 3.53 -11.98 11.40
N SER A 167 4.20 -12.86 12.13
CA SER A 167 3.88 -13.12 13.53
C SER A 167 4.03 -11.86 14.40
N VAL A 168 5.08 -11.07 14.18
CA VAL A 168 5.27 -9.77 14.84
C VAL A 168 4.15 -8.79 14.44
N ILE A 169 3.85 -8.70 13.16
CA ILE A 169 2.77 -7.83 12.64
C ILE A 169 1.43 -8.22 13.27
N PHE A 170 1.12 -9.52 13.34
CA PHE A 170 -0.11 -10.00 13.98
C PHE A 170 -0.15 -9.73 15.46
N ALA A 171 0.94 -9.93 16.19
CA ALA A 171 1.03 -9.64 17.62
C ALA A 171 0.75 -8.15 17.90
N LEU A 172 1.36 -7.24 17.13
CA LEU A 172 1.13 -5.81 17.25
C LEU A 172 -0.33 -5.43 16.94
N ASN A 173 -0.92 -6.01 15.90
CA ASN A 173 -2.31 -5.76 15.53
C ASN A 173 -3.31 -6.35 16.52
N ALA A 174 -3.04 -7.54 17.07
CA ALA A 174 -3.84 -8.18 18.10
C ALA A 174 -3.85 -7.34 19.38
N LEU A 175 -2.69 -6.83 19.78
CA LEU A 175 -2.54 -5.95 20.96
C LEU A 175 -3.30 -4.63 20.77
N ASP A 176 -3.21 -4.01 19.58
CA ASP A 176 -3.96 -2.79 19.26
C ASP A 176 -5.47 -3.06 19.24
N GLY A 177 -5.89 -4.17 18.66
CA GLY A 177 -7.29 -4.61 18.63
C GLY A 177 -7.86 -4.85 20.02
N ALA A 178 -7.13 -5.60 20.85
CA ALA A 178 -7.52 -5.88 22.23
C ALA A 178 -7.63 -4.59 23.07
N ARG A 179 -6.63 -3.70 22.97
CA ARG A 179 -6.65 -2.40 23.67
C ARG A 179 -7.81 -1.52 23.24
N ASN A 180 -8.14 -1.50 21.96
CA ASN A 180 -9.24 -0.70 21.44
C ASN A 180 -10.60 -1.25 21.89
N MET A 181 -10.74 -2.56 22.04
CA MET A 181 -11.96 -3.20 22.53
C MET A 181 -12.17 -2.97 24.05
N THR A 182 -11.12 -3.14 24.85
CA THR A 182 -11.24 -3.03 26.31
C THR A 182 -11.44 -1.60 26.80
N LYS A 183 -10.97 -0.59 26.06
CA LYS A 183 -11.03 0.83 26.47
C LYS A 183 -12.31 1.55 26.06
N ARG A 184 -13.09 1.02 25.11
CA ARG A 184 -14.29 1.71 24.62
C ARG A 184 -15.52 1.29 25.41
N PRO A 185 -16.41 2.23 25.80
CA PRO A 185 -17.68 1.88 26.42
C PRO A 185 -18.61 1.20 25.41
N LEU A 186 -19.47 0.32 25.92
CA LEU A 186 -20.39 -0.52 25.14
C LEU A 186 -21.29 0.30 24.20
N ILE A 187 -21.70 1.48 24.66
CA ILE A 187 -22.56 2.39 23.89
C ILE A 187 -21.87 2.91 22.61
N GLU A 188 -20.56 3.20 22.68
CA GLU A 188 -19.78 3.62 21.50
C GLU A 188 -19.62 2.48 20.48
N LEU A 189 -19.54 1.24 20.94
CA LEU A 189 -19.46 0.06 20.08
C LEU A 189 -20.76 -0.16 19.31
N PHE A 190 -21.92 0.07 19.93
CA PHE A 190 -23.23 -0.05 19.31
C PHE A 190 -23.51 1.01 18.25
N PHE A 191 -23.13 2.26 18.54
CA PHE A 191 -23.37 3.41 17.66
C PHE A 191 -22.19 3.76 16.76
N ALA A 192 -21.13 2.95 16.77
CA ALA A 192 -19.92 3.18 15.98
C ALA A 192 -20.18 3.32 14.47
N ASP A 193 -21.22 2.67 13.95
CA ASP A 193 -21.64 2.77 12.53
C ASP A 193 -22.36 4.09 12.20
N ARG A 194 -22.89 4.79 13.20
CA ARG A 194 -23.68 6.01 13.03
C ARG A 194 -22.89 7.29 13.31
N THR A 195 -21.78 7.19 14.04
CA THR A 195 -20.92 8.33 14.34
C THR A 195 -19.83 8.44 13.28
N PRO A 196 -19.88 9.45 12.37
CA PRO A 196 -18.78 9.69 11.46
C PRO A 196 -17.54 10.03 12.28
N GLU A 197 -16.41 9.39 11.99
CA GLU A 197 -15.10 9.80 12.54
C GLU A 197 -14.75 11.19 11.97
N VAL A 198 -15.31 12.25 12.56
CA VAL A 198 -14.92 13.61 12.23
C VAL A 198 -13.59 13.88 12.91
N ILE A 199 -12.51 13.74 12.17
CA ILE A 199 -11.19 14.16 12.63
C ILE A 199 -11.20 15.70 12.65
N ARG A 200 -11.37 16.27 13.84
CA ARG A 200 -11.29 17.72 14.02
C ARG A 200 -9.85 18.16 13.75
N LEU A 201 -9.67 19.01 12.75
CA LEU A 201 -8.34 19.55 12.38
C LEU A 201 -7.78 20.55 13.42
N GLY A 202 -8.51 20.80 14.51
CA GLY A 202 -8.15 21.81 15.50
C GLY A 202 -8.41 23.25 15.04
N GLY A 203 -8.08 24.22 15.89
CA GLY A 203 -8.19 25.65 15.59
C GLY A 203 -7.18 26.12 14.54
N ARG A 204 -7.24 27.41 14.18
CA ARG A 204 -6.33 28.01 13.17
C ARG A 204 -4.85 27.80 13.50
N LEU A 205 -4.47 27.92 14.77
CA LEU A 205 -3.09 27.71 15.24
C LEU A 205 -2.61 26.26 15.05
N ALA A 206 -3.47 25.29 15.36
CA ALA A 206 -3.16 23.86 15.17
C ALA A 206 -3.02 23.53 13.67
N ARG A 207 -3.85 24.11 12.80
CA ARG A 207 -3.72 23.95 11.34
C ARG A 207 -2.42 24.56 10.83
N ALA A 208 -2.07 25.76 11.27
CA ALA A 208 -0.81 26.42 10.91
C ALA A 208 0.40 25.58 11.35
N GLY A 209 0.37 25.03 12.57
CA GLY A 209 1.40 24.10 13.04
C GLY A 209 1.52 22.83 12.21
N GLN A 210 0.42 22.25 11.78
CA GLN A 210 0.43 21.08 10.88
C GLN A 210 1.01 21.42 9.50
N VAL A 211 0.69 22.58 8.93
CA VAL A 211 1.26 23.06 7.67
C VAL A 211 2.77 23.28 7.81
N ALA A 212 3.19 23.97 8.87
CA ALA A 212 4.61 24.22 9.14
C ALA A 212 5.38 22.91 9.30
N LEU A 213 4.85 21.96 10.08
CA LEU A 213 5.47 20.65 10.26
C LEU A 213 5.59 19.89 8.94
N ALA A 214 4.53 19.86 8.13
CA ALA A 214 4.56 19.21 6.83
C ALA A 214 5.60 19.86 5.89
N ALA A 215 5.66 21.19 5.86
CA ALA A 215 6.62 21.92 5.05
C ALA A 215 8.07 21.66 5.48
N VAL A 216 8.36 21.66 6.78
CA VAL A 216 9.69 21.35 7.31
C VAL A 216 10.10 19.92 6.98
N LEU A 217 9.23 18.93 7.20
CA LEU A 217 9.52 17.54 6.88
C LEU A 217 9.79 17.33 5.38
N LEU A 218 8.98 17.94 4.50
CA LEU A 218 9.21 17.85 3.05
C LEU A 218 10.48 18.59 2.63
N ALA A 219 10.76 19.76 3.21
CA ALA A 219 12.00 20.51 2.93
C ALA A 219 13.25 19.68 3.32
N VAL A 220 13.21 18.97 4.46
CA VAL A 220 14.30 18.09 4.89
C VAL A 220 14.47 16.92 3.92
N VAL A 221 13.38 16.23 3.57
CA VAL A 221 13.43 15.06 2.68
C VAL A 221 13.90 15.45 1.28
N TRP A 222 13.28 16.47 0.68
CA TRP A 222 13.62 16.91 -0.67
C TRP A 222 14.97 17.62 -0.72
N GLY A 223 15.31 18.40 0.31
CA GLY A 223 16.61 19.05 0.45
C GLY A 223 17.73 18.01 0.59
N ALA A 224 17.57 16.97 1.41
CA ALA A 224 18.52 15.88 1.51
C ALA A 224 18.70 15.16 0.15
N CYS A 225 17.61 14.94 -0.57
CA CYS A 225 17.63 14.31 -1.89
C CYS A 225 18.43 15.12 -2.93
N LEU A 226 18.30 16.47 -2.91
CA LEU A 226 18.94 17.34 -3.88
C LEU A 226 20.40 17.70 -3.52
N PHE A 227 20.65 18.00 -2.24
CA PHE A 227 21.95 18.55 -1.83
C PHE A 227 22.89 17.54 -1.18
N GLN A 228 22.32 16.44 -0.64
CA GLN A 228 23.08 15.43 0.12
C GLN A 228 22.66 14.00 -0.22
N PRO A 229 22.86 13.56 -1.48
CA PRO A 229 22.39 12.28 -1.97
C PRO A 229 22.91 11.08 -1.16
N ILE A 230 24.16 11.12 -0.69
CA ILE A 230 24.77 10.04 0.10
C ILE A 230 24.05 9.90 1.45
N TYR A 231 23.75 11.01 2.13
CA TYR A 231 23.00 10.98 3.38
C TYR A 231 21.54 10.55 3.18
N PHE A 232 20.92 10.94 2.05
CA PHE A 232 19.57 10.48 1.73
C PHE A 232 19.52 8.96 1.61
N ILE A 233 20.47 8.35 0.90
CA ILE A 233 20.56 6.89 0.73
C ILE A 233 20.86 6.21 2.07
N ALA A 234 21.81 6.73 2.85
CA ALA A 234 22.16 6.17 4.16
C ALA A 234 20.97 6.22 5.17
N PHE A 235 20.15 7.27 5.11
CA PHE A 235 18.99 7.47 5.98
C PHE A 235 17.65 7.29 5.25
N ILE A 236 17.58 6.43 4.24
CA ILE A 236 16.38 6.24 3.41
C ILE A 236 15.14 5.86 4.24
N MET A 237 15.33 5.11 5.34
CA MET A 237 14.27 4.70 6.26
C MET A 237 13.61 5.87 6.99
N PRO A 238 14.33 6.65 7.80
CA PRO A 238 13.74 7.81 8.46
C PRO A 238 13.23 8.84 7.46
N MET A 239 13.87 9.02 6.30
CA MET A 239 13.40 9.92 5.24
C MET A 239 12.07 9.44 4.63
N GLY A 240 11.93 8.15 4.35
CA GLY A 240 10.68 7.55 3.88
C GLY A 240 9.54 7.70 4.90
N PHE A 241 9.82 7.49 6.18
CA PHE A 241 8.84 7.72 7.25
C PHE A 241 8.44 9.20 7.37
N ALA A 242 9.40 10.11 7.32
CA ALA A 242 9.15 11.55 7.33
C ALA A 242 8.31 11.99 6.13
N ALA A 243 8.61 11.47 4.94
CA ALA A 243 7.81 11.69 3.73
C ALA A 243 6.37 11.19 3.90
N CYS A 244 6.16 9.99 4.47
CA CYS A 244 4.82 9.46 4.74
C CYS A 244 4.03 10.34 5.71
N VAL A 245 4.64 10.78 6.80
CA VAL A 245 3.98 11.66 7.79
C VAL A 245 3.63 13.01 7.15
N ALA A 246 4.57 13.63 6.46
CA ALA A 246 4.35 14.91 5.77
C ALA A 246 3.25 14.81 4.72
N THR A 247 3.28 13.78 3.87
CA THR A 247 2.26 13.56 2.84
C THR A 247 0.88 13.27 3.46
N ALA A 248 0.81 12.58 4.61
CA ALA A 248 -0.44 12.37 5.33
C ALA A 248 -1.04 13.69 5.86
N LEU A 249 -0.20 14.58 6.37
CA LEU A 249 -0.62 15.92 6.79
C LEU A 249 -1.11 16.74 5.59
N VAL A 250 -0.37 16.76 4.48
CA VAL A 250 -0.75 17.44 3.24
C VAL A 250 -2.07 16.89 2.70
N ALA A 251 -2.25 15.57 2.66
CA ALA A 251 -3.48 14.95 2.18
C ALA A 251 -4.71 15.36 3.02
N ARG A 252 -4.57 15.39 4.37
CA ARG A 252 -5.64 15.83 5.27
C ARG A 252 -6.00 17.30 5.11
N LEU A 253 -4.99 18.16 5.09
CA LEU A 253 -5.17 19.61 4.93
C LEU A 253 -5.70 19.94 3.54
N GLY A 254 -5.18 19.27 2.50
CA GLY A 254 -5.63 19.43 1.13
C GLY A 254 -7.08 18.97 0.91
N ALA A 255 -7.49 17.86 1.52
CA ALA A 255 -8.87 17.40 1.44
C ALA A 255 -9.86 18.39 2.07
N SER A 256 -9.52 18.95 3.24
CA SER A 256 -10.36 19.97 3.88
C SER A 256 -10.40 21.28 3.10
N TRP A 257 -9.25 21.75 2.61
CA TRP A 257 -9.17 22.96 1.79
C TRP A 257 -9.97 22.82 0.48
N TRP A 258 -9.85 21.66 -0.19
CA TRP A 258 -10.62 21.37 -1.40
C TRP A 258 -12.12 21.34 -1.14
N ALA A 259 -12.54 20.72 -0.04
CA ALA A 259 -13.94 20.69 0.35
C ALA A 259 -14.49 22.09 0.69
N ASP A 260 -13.71 22.92 1.41
CA ASP A 260 -14.09 24.30 1.71
C ASP A 260 -14.21 25.15 0.43
N ARG A 261 -13.28 24.96 -0.52
CA ARG A 261 -13.33 25.64 -1.82
C ARG A 261 -14.50 25.19 -2.70
N ALA A 262 -14.85 23.88 -2.63
CA ALA A 262 -16.04 23.37 -3.30
C ALA A 262 -17.34 23.97 -2.72
N ARG A 263 -17.42 24.09 -1.39
CA ARG A 263 -18.57 24.72 -0.69
C ARG A 263 -18.71 26.20 -1.01
N ALA A 264 -17.61 26.92 -1.24
CA ALA A 264 -17.62 28.33 -1.60
C ALA A 264 -18.28 28.60 -2.96
N ARG A 265 -18.39 27.59 -3.83
CA ARG A 265 -19.11 27.67 -5.12
C ARG A 265 -20.51 27.07 -4.97
N ALA A 266 -21.39 27.76 -4.27
CA ALA A 266 -22.69 27.25 -3.83
C ALA A 266 -23.52 26.62 -4.95
N GLU A 267 -23.69 27.29 -6.09
CA GLU A 267 -24.48 26.76 -7.23
C GLU A 267 -23.94 25.43 -7.75
N ALA A 268 -22.63 25.35 -7.96
CA ALA A 268 -21.98 24.14 -8.43
C ALA A 268 -21.98 23.03 -7.35
N TYR A 269 -21.85 23.41 -6.09
CA TYR A 269 -21.83 22.45 -4.96
C TYR A 269 -23.17 21.73 -4.79
N TRP A 270 -24.28 22.46 -4.91
CA TRP A 270 -25.63 21.91 -4.73
C TRP A 270 -26.22 21.28 -6.01
N SER A 271 -25.51 21.31 -7.15
CA SER A 271 -25.97 20.70 -8.38
C SER A 271 -25.78 19.15 -8.34
N GLY A 272 -26.87 18.41 -8.49
CA GLY A 272 -26.89 16.92 -8.50
C GLY A 272 -26.28 16.33 -7.21
N LEU A 273 -25.44 15.29 -7.34
CA LEU A 273 -24.81 14.60 -6.20
C LEU A 273 -23.41 15.13 -5.85
N ARG A 274 -23.02 16.34 -6.26
CA ARG A 274 -21.68 16.88 -6.00
C ARG A 274 -21.41 17.10 -4.51
N ALA A 275 -22.37 17.63 -3.75
CA ALA A 275 -22.26 17.80 -2.30
C ALA A 275 -22.00 16.46 -1.59
N PHE A 276 -22.72 15.43 -2.00
CA PHE A 276 -22.53 14.07 -1.49
C PHE A 276 -21.12 13.54 -1.82
N THR A 277 -20.69 13.69 -3.07
CA THR A 277 -19.36 13.25 -3.54
C THR A 277 -18.24 13.94 -2.78
N VAL A 278 -18.30 15.26 -2.62
CA VAL A 278 -17.30 16.06 -1.89
C VAL A 278 -17.20 15.60 -0.43
N ARG A 279 -18.32 15.46 0.26
CA ARG A 279 -18.34 15.01 1.66
C ARG A 279 -17.80 13.59 1.83
N GLN A 280 -18.15 12.68 0.92
CA GLN A 280 -17.63 11.30 0.96
C GLN A 280 -16.11 11.25 0.76
N VAL A 281 -15.58 12.03 -0.20
CA VAL A 281 -14.14 12.11 -0.46
C VAL A 281 -13.40 12.74 0.72
N GLU A 282 -13.90 13.87 1.24
CA GLU A 282 -13.32 14.56 2.41
C GLU A 282 -13.22 13.63 3.62
N ALA A 283 -14.32 12.96 3.98
CA ALA A 283 -14.37 12.05 5.11
C ALA A 283 -13.41 10.86 4.92
N ARG A 284 -13.38 10.27 3.72
CA ARG A 284 -12.55 9.11 3.42
C ARG A 284 -11.07 9.45 3.40
N VAL A 285 -10.65 10.54 2.73
CA VAL A 285 -9.26 10.98 2.71
C VAL A 285 -8.79 11.35 4.11
N SER A 286 -9.61 12.05 4.88
CA SER A 286 -9.27 12.42 6.26
C SER A 286 -9.08 11.20 7.17
N SER A 287 -9.94 10.19 7.06
CA SER A 287 -9.87 8.97 7.91
C SER A 287 -8.76 8.01 7.48
N SER A 288 -8.34 8.01 6.22
CA SER A 288 -7.32 7.10 5.67
C SER A 288 -6.06 7.83 5.17
N SER A 289 -5.82 9.06 5.61
CA SER A 289 -4.71 9.90 5.13
C SER A 289 -3.34 9.25 5.23
N MET A 290 -3.05 8.54 6.32
CA MET A 290 -1.78 7.83 6.48
C MET A 290 -1.62 6.70 5.47
N ALA A 291 -2.68 5.92 5.25
CA ALA A 291 -2.65 4.84 4.26
C ALA A 291 -2.49 5.39 2.83
N LEU A 292 -3.15 6.52 2.53
CA LEU A 292 -3.02 7.21 1.25
C LEU A 292 -1.60 7.75 1.04
N ALA A 293 -1.00 8.32 2.08
CA ALA A 293 0.38 8.80 2.06
C ALA A 293 1.40 7.67 1.86
N CYS A 294 1.21 6.54 2.55
CA CYS A 294 2.04 5.36 2.32
C CYS A 294 1.99 4.91 0.85
N VAL A 295 0.79 4.93 0.24
CA VAL A 295 0.65 4.60 -1.18
C VAL A 295 1.34 5.63 -2.09
N CYS A 296 1.25 6.94 -1.80
CA CYS A 296 2.00 7.97 -2.53
C CYS A 296 3.51 7.68 -2.53
N VAL A 297 4.07 7.47 -1.34
CA VAL A 297 5.51 7.21 -1.18
C VAL A 297 5.91 5.88 -1.82
N LEU A 298 5.04 4.86 -1.76
CA LEU A 298 5.28 3.59 -2.46
C LEU A 298 5.33 3.74 -3.98
N ILE A 299 4.42 4.52 -4.57
CA ILE A 299 4.44 4.77 -6.01
C ILE A 299 5.70 5.53 -6.40
N ALA A 300 6.06 6.58 -5.64
CA ALA A 300 7.27 7.35 -5.88
C ALA A 300 8.54 6.48 -5.74
N ALA A 301 8.64 5.69 -4.67
CA ALA A 301 9.74 4.75 -4.51
C ALA A 301 9.79 3.72 -5.65
N ALA A 302 8.62 3.21 -6.10
CA ALA A 302 8.53 2.28 -7.20
C ALA A 302 9.06 2.87 -8.52
N VAL A 303 8.65 4.09 -8.85
CA VAL A 303 9.11 4.80 -10.06
C VAL A 303 10.61 5.05 -10.01
N CYS A 304 11.13 5.63 -8.92
CA CYS A 304 12.55 5.90 -8.77
C CYS A 304 13.40 4.62 -8.85
N MET A 305 12.95 3.54 -8.18
CA MET A 305 13.63 2.24 -8.19
C MET A 305 13.60 1.60 -9.58
N MET A 306 12.47 1.62 -10.28
CA MET A 306 12.37 1.08 -11.65
C MET A 306 13.23 1.88 -12.61
N VAL A 307 13.23 3.21 -12.54
CA VAL A 307 14.07 4.06 -13.40
C VAL A 307 15.55 3.76 -13.14
N ALA A 308 15.99 3.72 -11.87
CA ALA A 308 17.35 3.36 -11.53
C ALA A 308 17.70 1.93 -12.02
N GLY A 309 16.78 0.99 -11.82
CA GLY A 309 16.95 -0.39 -12.23
C GLY A 309 17.16 -0.54 -13.76
N PHE A 310 16.31 0.10 -14.56
CA PHE A 310 16.46 0.09 -16.01
C PHE A 310 17.67 0.89 -16.48
N ALA A 311 17.98 2.02 -15.84
CA ALA A 311 19.16 2.81 -16.14
C ALA A 311 20.45 1.99 -15.99
N PHE A 312 20.58 1.26 -14.89
CA PHE A 312 21.77 0.46 -14.60
C PHE A 312 21.81 -0.90 -15.34
N SER A 313 20.66 -1.45 -15.74
CA SER A 313 20.62 -2.72 -16.48
C SER A 313 20.67 -2.55 -18.00
N VAL A 314 20.00 -1.54 -18.55
CA VAL A 314 19.87 -1.32 -20.01
C VAL A 314 20.69 -0.15 -20.48
N GLY A 315 20.67 0.96 -19.74
CA GLY A 315 21.35 2.20 -20.11
C GLY A 315 22.88 2.12 -20.08
N LEU A 316 23.44 1.11 -19.40
CA LEU A 316 24.89 0.84 -19.36
C LEU A 316 25.33 -0.25 -20.36
N ARG A 317 24.47 -0.74 -21.25
CA ARG A 317 24.81 -1.73 -22.29
C ARG A 317 25.50 -1.09 -23.52
N THR A 318 26.45 -0.19 -23.30
CA THR A 318 27.27 0.33 -24.37
C THR A 318 28.47 -0.60 -24.63
N PRO A 319 29.06 -0.64 -25.86
CA PRO A 319 30.21 -1.49 -26.15
C PRO A 319 31.40 -1.27 -25.22
N GLU A 320 31.67 -0.03 -24.81
CA GLU A 320 32.75 0.33 -23.88
C GLU A 320 32.47 -0.18 -22.46
N MET A 321 31.24 -0.09 -21.98
CA MET A 321 30.85 -0.56 -20.64
C MET A 321 30.74 -2.08 -20.55
N LEU A 322 30.43 -2.75 -21.66
CA LEU A 322 30.46 -4.20 -21.77
C LEU A 322 31.90 -4.73 -21.72
N SER A 323 32.83 -4.07 -22.44
CA SER A 323 34.24 -4.47 -22.46
C SER A 323 34.94 -4.29 -21.10
N ASN A 324 34.57 -3.27 -20.35
CA ASN A 324 35.15 -2.95 -19.03
C ASN A 324 34.49 -3.71 -17.85
N GLY A 325 33.50 -4.59 -18.11
CA GLY A 325 32.79 -5.37 -17.07
C GLY A 325 31.90 -4.55 -16.15
N MET A 326 31.79 -3.24 -16.34
CA MET A 326 30.97 -2.35 -15.45
C MET A 326 29.47 -2.67 -15.50
N SER A 327 28.97 -3.01 -16.69
CA SER A 327 27.56 -3.41 -16.85
C SER A 327 27.24 -4.68 -16.06
N ALA A 328 28.15 -5.66 -16.01
CA ALA A 328 28.00 -6.88 -15.25
C ALA A 328 28.06 -6.62 -13.74
N SER A 329 28.94 -5.72 -13.29
CA SER A 329 29.09 -5.35 -11.87
C SER A 329 27.84 -4.60 -11.31
N LEU A 330 27.15 -3.83 -12.14
CA LEU A 330 25.96 -3.06 -11.73
C LEU A 330 24.64 -3.80 -12.00
N ALA A 331 24.64 -4.92 -12.70
CA ALA A 331 23.46 -5.73 -12.98
C ALA A 331 22.67 -6.13 -11.71
N PRO A 332 23.29 -6.54 -10.58
CA PRO A 332 22.55 -6.82 -9.34
C PRO A 332 21.75 -5.63 -8.82
N ILE A 333 22.30 -4.43 -8.89
CA ILE A 333 21.61 -3.19 -8.49
C ILE A 333 20.44 -2.92 -9.44
N GLY A 334 20.66 -3.14 -10.74
CA GLY A 334 19.62 -3.07 -11.77
C GLY A 334 18.45 -4.02 -11.47
N TYR A 335 18.75 -5.28 -11.13
CA TYR A 335 17.75 -6.27 -10.73
C TYR A 335 16.96 -5.83 -9.52
N ILE A 336 17.64 -5.42 -8.46
CA ILE A 336 17.02 -4.91 -7.24
C ILE A 336 16.04 -3.78 -7.57
N GLY A 337 16.48 -2.81 -8.39
CA GLY A 337 15.65 -1.68 -8.77
C GLY A 337 14.37 -2.08 -9.50
N ILE A 338 14.46 -2.91 -10.54
CA ILE A 338 13.31 -3.37 -11.31
C ILE A 338 12.39 -4.25 -10.48
N PHE A 339 12.96 -5.21 -9.73
CA PHE A 339 12.20 -6.15 -8.93
C PHE A 339 11.42 -5.43 -7.82
N TYR A 340 12.09 -4.64 -6.99
CA TYR A 340 11.46 -3.94 -5.88
C TYR A 340 10.53 -2.83 -6.34
N GLY A 341 10.90 -2.11 -7.39
CA GLY A 341 10.02 -1.12 -8.00
C GLY A 341 8.71 -1.75 -8.48
N SER A 342 8.78 -2.92 -9.13
CA SER A 342 7.59 -3.67 -9.56
C SER A 342 6.74 -4.14 -8.38
N VAL A 343 7.35 -4.69 -7.33
CA VAL A 343 6.66 -5.13 -6.10
C VAL A 343 5.99 -3.97 -5.38
N PHE A 344 6.65 -2.83 -5.27
CA PHE A 344 6.08 -1.63 -4.62
C PHE A 344 4.90 -1.08 -5.43
N LEU A 345 5.02 -1.04 -6.75
CA LEU A 345 3.93 -0.58 -7.62
C LEU A 345 2.71 -1.49 -7.52
N LEU A 346 2.90 -2.81 -7.57
CA LEU A 346 1.83 -3.78 -7.38
C LEU A 346 1.19 -3.67 -5.99
N SER A 347 2.01 -3.47 -4.95
CA SER A 347 1.53 -3.25 -3.58
C SER A 347 0.67 -2.00 -3.48
N ALA A 348 1.11 -0.87 -4.05
CA ALA A 348 0.38 0.39 -4.04
C ALA A 348 -0.99 0.25 -4.70
N VAL A 349 -1.04 -0.37 -5.88
CA VAL A 349 -2.28 -0.62 -6.63
C VAL A 349 -3.23 -1.53 -5.85
N ALA A 350 -2.72 -2.62 -5.28
CA ALA A 350 -3.52 -3.55 -4.49
C ALA A 350 -4.11 -2.88 -3.25
N VAL A 351 -3.30 -2.09 -2.54
CA VAL A 351 -3.75 -1.33 -1.36
C VAL A 351 -4.89 -0.39 -1.73
N LEU A 352 -4.76 0.38 -2.81
CA LEU A 352 -5.81 1.30 -3.27
C LEU A 352 -7.08 0.55 -3.64
N SER A 353 -6.96 -0.54 -4.40
CA SER A 353 -8.11 -1.35 -4.82
C SER A 353 -8.84 -1.94 -3.63
N LEU A 354 -8.12 -2.50 -2.67
CA LEU A 354 -8.69 -3.05 -1.45
C LEU A 354 -9.35 -1.99 -0.57
N GLN A 355 -8.74 -0.80 -0.45
CA GLN A 355 -9.34 0.33 0.26
C GLN A 355 -10.67 0.77 -0.38
N GLN A 356 -10.75 0.79 -1.71
CA GLN A 356 -11.97 1.14 -2.42
C GLN A 356 -13.07 0.07 -2.25
N LEU A 357 -12.72 -1.20 -2.40
CA LEU A 357 -13.66 -2.30 -2.21
C LEU A 357 -14.17 -2.38 -0.77
N SER A 358 -13.29 -2.13 0.20
CA SER A 358 -13.67 -2.11 1.61
C SER A 358 -14.67 -1.00 1.92
N GLY A 359 -14.47 0.20 1.37
CA GLY A 359 -15.40 1.32 1.52
C GLY A 359 -16.68 1.20 0.69
N ALA A 360 -16.72 0.32 -0.31
CA ALA A 360 -17.89 0.12 -1.16
C ALA A 360 -19.11 -0.40 -0.37
N ALA A 361 -18.89 -1.19 0.67
CA ALA A 361 -19.98 -1.69 1.50
C ALA A 361 -20.65 -0.59 2.34
N ASP A 362 -19.90 0.40 2.82
CA ASP A 362 -20.45 1.56 3.54
C ASP A 362 -21.16 2.50 2.55
N ALA A 363 -20.59 2.69 1.37
CA ALA A 363 -21.21 3.45 0.29
C ALA A 363 -22.52 2.83 -0.21
N ARG A 364 -22.69 1.49 -0.13
CA ARG A 364 -23.91 0.81 -0.51
C ARG A 364 -25.12 1.25 0.34
N ARG A 365 -24.94 1.42 1.65
CA ARG A 365 -26.00 1.92 2.53
C ARG A 365 -26.43 3.33 2.14
N ALA A 366 -25.45 4.22 1.92
CA ALA A 366 -25.69 5.60 1.53
C ALA A 366 -26.38 5.70 0.15
N CYS A 367 -25.96 4.90 -0.83
CA CYS A 367 -26.62 4.84 -2.14
C CYS A 367 -28.03 4.22 -2.06
N GLY A 368 -28.24 3.26 -1.16
CA GLY A 368 -29.59 2.73 -0.88
C GLY A 368 -30.54 3.81 -0.37
N THR A 369 -30.09 4.65 0.56
CA THR A 369 -30.87 5.81 1.04
C THR A 369 -31.13 6.83 -0.06
N LEU A 370 -30.14 7.12 -0.92
CA LEU A 370 -30.32 8.02 -2.06
C LEU A 370 -31.33 7.48 -3.07
N ALA A 371 -31.33 6.18 -3.32
CA ALA A 371 -32.33 5.52 -4.18
C ALA A 371 -33.74 5.63 -3.60
N GLN A 372 -33.89 5.47 -2.28
CA GLN A 372 -35.19 5.67 -1.59
C GLN A 372 -35.67 7.12 -1.66
N LEU A 373 -34.75 8.08 -1.74
CA LEU A 373 -35.07 9.51 -1.93
C LEU A 373 -35.33 9.87 -3.41
N GLY A 374 -35.33 8.89 -4.32
CA GLY A 374 -35.63 9.11 -5.75
C GLY A 374 -34.45 9.59 -6.60
N CYS A 375 -33.19 9.49 -6.11
CA CYS A 375 -32.04 9.84 -6.94
C CYS A 375 -31.88 8.86 -8.11
N ASP A 376 -31.59 9.42 -9.29
CA ASP A 376 -31.38 8.64 -10.51
C ASP A 376 -30.11 7.78 -10.40
N ARG A 377 -30.20 6.58 -10.98
CA ARG A 377 -29.08 5.61 -11.02
C ARG A 377 -27.88 6.14 -11.80
N ILE A 378 -28.10 6.97 -12.82
CA ILE A 378 -27.04 7.59 -13.63
C ILE A 378 -26.20 8.54 -12.74
N ASP A 379 -26.86 9.36 -11.94
CA ASP A 379 -26.20 10.30 -11.03
C ASP A 379 -25.41 9.58 -9.93
N MET A 380 -26.02 8.54 -9.35
CA MET A 380 -25.31 7.69 -8.36
C MET A 380 -24.06 7.03 -8.96
N ARG A 381 -24.16 6.52 -10.18
CA ARG A 381 -23.03 5.91 -10.91
C ARG A 381 -21.94 6.94 -11.21
N SER A 382 -22.31 8.13 -11.64
CA SER A 382 -21.39 9.24 -11.89
C SER A 382 -20.63 9.63 -10.62
N SER A 383 -21.34 9.77 -9.49
CA SER A 383 -20.75 10.06 -8.19
C SER A 383 -19.75 8.98 -7.73
N VAL A 384 -20.11 7.71 -7.83
CA VAL A 384 -19.22 6.59 -7.47
C VAL A 384 -17.96 6.57 -8.32
N ARG A 385 -18.08 6.76 -9.64
CA ARG A 385 -16.92 6.85 -10.54
C ARG A 385 -16.01 8.04 -10.21
N ALA A 386 -16.60 9.20 -9.90
CA ALA A 386 -15.83 10.38 -9.52
C ALA A 386 -15.04 10.15 -8.22
N GLN A 387 -15.64 9.49 -7.22
CA GLN A 387 -14.96 9.12 -5.98
C GLN A 387 -13.77 8.19 -6.25
N VAL A 388 -13.94 7.13 -7.03
CA VAL A 388 -12.86 6.20 -7.37
C VAL A 388 -11.75 6.92 -8.14
N ARG A 389 -12.08 7.73 -9.15
CA ARG A 389 -11.08 8.50 -9.91
C ARG A 389 -10.25 9.41 -9.01
N LEU A 390 -10.90 10.21 -8.17
CA LEU A 390 -10.20 11.10 -7.24
C LEU A 390 -9.28 10.35 -6.29
N TYR A 391 -9.71 9.17 -5.84
CA TYR A 391 -8.94 8.36 -4.90
C TYR A 391 -7.71 7.70 -5.53
N PHE A 392 -7.70 7.43 -6.84
CA PHE A 392 -6.53 6.96 -7.58
C PHE A 392 -5.64 8.11 -8.07
N CYS A 393 -6.25 9.23 -8.52
CA CYS A 393 -5.51 10.38 -9.01
C CYS A 393 -4.77 11.13 -7.91
N ALA A 394 -5.33 11.23 -6.69
CA ALA A 394 -4.70 11.99 -5.62
C ALA A 394 -3.34 11.40 -5.18
N PRO A 395 -3.19 10.08 -4.89
CA PRO A 395 -1.87 9.52 -4.58
C PRO A 395 -0.91 9.55 -5.76
N LEU A 396 -1.40 9.39 -6.99
CA LEU A 396 -0.56 9.48 -8.19
C LEU A 396 0.01 10.90 -8.33
N ALA A 397 -0.81 11.94 -8.17
CA ALA A 397 -0.36 13.32 -8.20
C ALA A 397 0.65 13.63 -7.07
N GLY A 398 0.39 13.11 -5.86
CA GLY A 398 1.33 13.21 -4.74
C GLY A 398 2.66 12.51 -5.02
N ALA A 399 2.62 11.32 -5.62
CA ALA A 399 3.81 10.57 -6.02
C ALA A 399 4.63 11.34 -7.06
N PHE A 400 4.00 11.93 -8.08
CA PHE A 400 4.68 12.77 -9.07
C PHE A 400 5.47 13.93 -8.44
N ILE A 401 4.94 14.54 -7.37
CA ILE A 401 5.66 15.60 -6.67
C ILE A 401 6.93 15.04 -6.00
N HIS A 402 6.85 13.88 -5.37
CA HIS A 402 8.02 13.21 -4.80
C HIS A 402 9.01 12.75 -5.89
N ASP A 403 8.50 12.27 -7.02
CA ASP A 403 9.31 11.82 -8.16
C ASP A 403 10.13 12.96 -8.78
N LEU A 404 9.63 14.19 -8.78
CA LEU A 404 10.40 15.36 -9.27
C LEU A 404 11.75 15.48 -8.55
N PHE A 405 11.78 15.20 -7.25
CA PHE A 405 13.02 15.26 -6.46
C PHE A 405 13.80 13.95 -6.53
N GLY A 406 13.12 12.81 -6.40
CA GLY A 406 13.75 11.50 -6.44
C GLY A 406 14.42 11.20 -7.80
N LEU A 407 13.78 11.57 -8.91
CA LEU A 407 14.34 11.39 -10.25
C LEU A 407 15.57 12.30 -10.52
N VAL A 408 15.68 13.46 -9.86
CA VAL A 408 16.90 14.28 -9.93
C VAL A 408 18.10 13.52 -9.32
N LEU A 409 17.89 12.84 -8.19
CA LEU A 409 18.91 12.00 -7.58
C LEU A 409 19.31 10.84 -8.51
N VAL A 410 18.32 10.14 -9.08
CA VAL A 410 18.57 9.03 -10.02
C VAL A 410 19.26 9.54 -11.29
N ALA A 411 18.87 10.72 -11.79
CA ALA A 411 19.49 11.36 -12.96
C ALA A 411 20.94 11.70 -12.69
N PHE A 412 21.25 12.33 -11.55
CA PHE A 412 22.61 12.65 -11.16
C PHE A 412 23.52 11.40 -11.17
N LEU A 413 23.05 10.32 -10.56
CA LEU A 413 23.78 9.07 -10.51
C LEU A 413 23.92 8.43 -11.90
N SER A 414 22.87 8.47 -12.70
CA SER A 414 22.84 7.92 -14.07
C SER A 414 23.79 8.66 -15.00
N PHE A 415 23.83 10.00 -14.95
CA PHE A 415 24.74 10.79 -15.77
C PHE A 415 26.19 10.64 -15.32
N ALA A 416 26.44 10.54 -14.01
CA ALA A 416 27.78 10.27 -13.48
C ALA A 416 28.35 8.93 -13.97
N LEU A 417 27.48 7.93 -14.21
CA LEU A 417 27.84 6.61 -14.72
C LEU A 417 27.77 6.49 -16.25
N GLY A 418 27.44 7.57 -16.98
CA GLY A 418 27.37 7.57 -18.45
C GLY A 418 26.18 6.79 -19.04
N VAL A 419 25.06 6.69 -18.30
CA VAL A 419 23.85 6.02 -18.75
C VAL A 419 23.29 6.71 -20.00
N GLN A 420 23.04 5.93 -21.06
CA GLN A 420 22.40 6.42 -22.28
C GLN A 420 20.88 6.22 -22.24
N GLY A 421 20.15 7.13 -22.91
CA GLY A 421 18.70 7.02 -23.06
C GLY A 421 17.90 7.25 -21.76
N PHE A 422 18.46 7.90 -20.76
CA PHE A 422 17.83 8.12 -19.44
C PHE A 422 16.39 8.67 -19.55
N PHE A 423 16.18 9.71 -20.37
CA PHE A 423 14.85 10.31 -20.51
C PHE A 423 13.82 9.36 -21.15
N ALA A 424 14.24 8.49 -22.07
CA ALA A 424 13.37 7.47 -22.64
C ALA A 424 12.97 6.41 -21.58
N ILE A 425 13.91 6.02 -20.72
CA ILE A 425 13.65 5.12 -19.58
C ILE A 425 12.63 5.75 -18.63
N VAL A 426 12.84 7.01 -18.24
CA VAL A 426 11.91 7.76 -17.38
C VAL A 426 10.51 7.81 -17.99
N ALA A 427 10.41 8.19 -19.27
CA ALA A 427 9.13 8.27 -19.98
C ALA A 427 8.42 6.90 -20.04
N GLY A 428 9.17 5.83 -20.30
CA GLY A 428 8.66 4.45 -20.34
C GLY A 428 8.11 3.99 -18.99
N VAL A 429 8.87 4.21 -17.90
CA VAL A 429 8.44 3.82 -16.55
C VAL A 429 7.24 4.64 -16.07
N LEU A 430 7.23 5.95 -16.30
CA LEU A 430 6.09 6.80 -15.97
C LEU A 430 4.85 6.42 -16.78
N GLY A 431 5.01 6.19 -18.07
CA GLY A 431 3.93 5.73 -18.94
C GLY A 431 3.35 4.40 -18.49
N PHE A 432 4.20 3.42 -18.14
CA PHE A 432 3.79 2.13 -17.60
C PHE A 432 3.04 2.29 -16.27
N THR A 433 3.55 3.12 -15.36
CA THR A 433 2.92 3.38 -14.05
C THR A 433 1.53 3.98 -14.21
N VAL A 434 1.38 5.01 -15.05
CA VAL A 434 0.09 5.64 -15.33
C VAL A 434 -0.88 4.66 -15.98
N MET A 435 -0.42 3.89 -16.97
CA MET A 435 -1.24 2.87 -17.63
C MET A 435 -1.73 1.82 -16.64
N LEU A 436 -0.85 1.28 -15.80
CA LEU A 436 -1.20 0.29 -14.79
C LEU A 436 -2.22 0.83 -13.80
N MET A 437 -2.00 2.04 -13.28
CA MET A 437 -2.92 2.72 -12.37
C MET A 437 -4.29 2.98 -13.02
N ALA A 438 -4.33 3.38 -14.28
CA ALA A 438 -5.57 3.61 -15.03
C ALA A 438 -6.36 2.31 -15.21
N VAL A 439 -5.70 1.21 -15.60
CA VAL A 439 -6.33 -0.10 -15.75
C VAL A 439 -6.95 -0.57 -14.44
N TYR A 440 -6.20 -0.49 -13.34
CA TYR A 440 -6.71 -0.88 -12.03
C TYR A 440 -7.82 0.04 -11.52
N ALA A 441 -7.74 1.34 -11.77
CA ALA A 441 -8.82 2.27 -11.45
C ALA A 441 -10.11 1.91 -12.17
N LEU A 442 -10.03 1.53 -13.46
CA LEU A 442 -11.18 1.09 -14.26
C LEU A 442 -11.78 -0.23 -13.74
N ILE A 443 -10.93 -1.22 -13.44
CA ILE A 443 -11.37 -2.51 -12.88
C ILE A 443 -12.03 -2.28 -11.52
N THR A 444 -11.40 -1.50 -10.66
CA THR A 444 -11.91 -1.18 -9.32
C THR A 444 -13.23 -0.40 -9.40
N ALA A 445 -13.34 0.58 -10.30
CA ALA A 445 -14.58 1.32 -10.50
C ALA A 445 -15.74 0.40 -10.88
N ARG A 446 -15.52 -0.52 -11.82
CA ARG A 446 -16.53 -1.52 -12.23
C ARG A 446 -16.90 -2.46 -11.06
N ALA A 447 -15.93 -2.90 -10.28
CA ALA A 447 -16.16 -3.75 -9.12
C ALA A 447 -16.98 -3.02 -8.03
N VAL A 448 -16.62 -1.77 -7.73
CA VAL A 448 -17.32 -0.93 -6.75
C VAL A 448 -18.75 -0.63 -7.22
N GLU A 449 -18.97 -0.28 -8.49
CA GLU A 449 -20.31 -0.07 -9.07
C GLU A 449 -21.22 -1.29 -8.86
N ARG A 450 -20.72 -2.50 -9.11
CA ARG A 450 -21.48 -3.74 -8.93
C ARG A 450 -21.88 -4.01 -7.49
N VAL A 451 -21.07 -3.54 -6.53
CA VAL A 451 -21.32 -3.73 -5.09
C VAL A 451 -22.24 -2.66 -4.53
N VAL A 452 -22.07 -1.40 -4.97
CA VAL A 452 -22.70 -0.21 -4.38
C VAL A 452 -24.08 0.07 -4.95
N LEU A 453 -24.24 -0.08 -6.27
CA LEU A 453 -25.51 0.26 -6.92
C LEU A 453 -26.57 -0.82 -6.63
N PRO A 454 -27.79 -0.42 -6.24
CA PRO A 454 -28.87 -1.36 -6.02
C PRO A 454 -29.19 -2.13 -7.31
N ARG A 455 -29.44 -3.44 -7.17
CA ARG A 455 -29.99 -4.25 -8.26
C ARG A 455 -31.47 -3.88 -8.40
N VAL A 456 -31.85 -3.47 -9.58
CA VAL A 456 -33.25 -3.31 -9.95
C VAL A 456 -33.86 -4.68 -10.08
#